data_a89bf2dfa4256e77cea1af8bcfad4932
#
_entry.id   a89bf2dfa4256e77cea1af8bcfad4932
#
_cell.length_a   1.000
_cell.length_b   1.000
_cell.length_c   1.000
_cell.angle_alpha   90.00
_cell.angle_beta   90.00
_cell.angle_gamma   90.00
#
_symmetry.space_group_name_H-M   'P 1'
#
loop_
_entity.id
_entity.type
_entity.pdbx_description
1 polymer ?
#
loop_
_entity_poly.entity_id
_entity_poly.type
_entity_poly.pdbx_seq_one_letter_code
_entity_poly.pdbx_strand_id
1 'polypeptide(L)'
;LRWWRGEVDRLLNGSAQHPATKLLQERAIGPRSAFEKLHELLTAADMDLARMTYVNPRELRAYCARSGGALAELIASQLATEGVLDEQTRIAANKLGVGIRQAEIVRDLRQDAHDGRIYLPLDVLEQHSVRPEELDKREVSANLRTVLQQVKHAAQEDLKTRLPSDEAHELLRPLRVLAALHHGLLERIAKRTYDVATARIDLGPIEKPWIAWREARRRR
;
A
#
# COMPACT_ATOMS: atom_id res chain seq x y z
N LEU A 1 3.23 17.17 -11.82
CA LEU A 1 4.31 16.20 -11.47
C LEU A 1 5.50 16.18 -12.47
N ARG A 2 5.44 16.92 -13.61
CA ARG A 2 6.49 16.91 -14.65
C ARG A 2 7.90 17.17 -14.09
N TRP A 3 8.04 18.18 -13.22
CA TRP A 3 9.33 18.50 -12.58
C TRP A 3 9.89 17.33 -11.77
N TRP A 4 9.05 16.63 -11.00
CA TRP A 4 9.47 15.46 -10.22
C TRP A 4 9.94 14.29 -11.09
N ARG A 5 9.33 14.07 -12.26
CA ARG A 5 9.82 13.05 -13.21
C ARG A 5 11.25 13.37 -13.66
N GLY A 6 11.51 14.62 -14.06
CA GLY A 6 12.86 15.04 -14.40
C GLY A 6 13.84 14.98 -13.22
N GLU A 7 13.37 15.15 -11.98
CA GLU A 7 14.22 15.02 -10.80
C GLU A 7 14.56 13.54 -10.50
N VAL A 8 13.64 12.62 -10.72
CA VAL A 8 13.92 11.18 -10.65
C VAL A 8 14.94 10.77 -11.72
N ASP A 9 14.80 11.28 -12.96
CA ASP A 9 15.78 11.03 -14.01
C ASP A 9 17.18 11.54 -13.62
N ARG A 10 17.27 12.74 -13.02
CA ARG A 10 18.53 13.28 -12.50
C ARG A 10 19.09 12.42 -11.36
N LEU A 11 18.26 11.94 -10.44
CA LEU A 11 18.66 11.04 -9.38
C LEU A 11 19.27 9.75 -9.95
N LEU A 12 18.62 9.14 -10.95
CA LEU A 12 19.09 7.95 -11.64
C LEU A 12 20.45 8.19 -12.32
N ASN A 13 20.67 9.39 -12.87
CA ASN A 13 21.92 9.78 -13.52
C ASN A 13 22.99 10.34 -12.56
N GLY A 14 22.72 10.39 -11.25
CA GLY A 14 23.68 10.89 -10.26
C GLY A 14 23.83 12.41 -10.24
N SER A 15 22.86 13.15 -10.74
CA SER A 15 22.85 14.62 -10.84
C SER A 15 21.63 15.26 -10.14
N ALA A 16 21.18 14.64 -9.05
CA ALA A 16 20.05 15.11 -8.27
C ALA A 16 20.19 16.58 -7.83
N GLN A 17 19.11 17.34 -7.88
CA GLN A 17 19.12 18.78 -7.55
C GLN A 17 18.31 19.09 -6.27
N HIS A 18 17.22 18.39 -6.01
CA HIS A 18 16.40 18.62 -4.82
C HIS A 18 17.08 18.07 -3.56
N PRO A 19 17.00 18.74 -2.40
CA PRO A 19 17.64 18.27 -1.16
C PRO A 19 17.28 16.81 -0.79
N ALA A 20 16.02 16.42 -0.93
CA ALA A 20 15.59 15.05 -0.62
C ALA A 20 16.24 14.01 -1.56
N THR A 21 16.30 14.28 -2.87
CA THR A 21 16.89 13.35 -3.84
C THR A 21 18.41 13.34 -3.77
N LYS A 22 19.05 14.47 -3.41
CA LYS A 22 20.49 14.52 -3.07
C LYS A 22 20.81 13.62 -1.89
N LEU A 23 19.97 13.69 -0.83
CA LEU A 23 20.12 12.82 0.34
C LEU A 23 19.96 11.34 -0.03
N LEU A 24 18.98 10.99 -0.88
CA LEU A 24 18.84 9.63 -1.40
C LEU A 24 20.06 9.22 -2.21
N GLN A 25 20.57 10.10 -3.07
CA GLN A 25 21.78 9.82 -3.89
C GLN A 25 23.02 9.55 -3.03
N GLU A 26 23.17 10.26 -1.91
CA GLU A 26 24.32 10.16 -1.00
C GLU A 26 24.20 9.00 0.00
N ARG A 27 22.99 8.66 0.42
CA ARG A 27 22.74 7.72 1.53
C ARG A 27 22.15 6.38 1.10
N ALA A 28 21.83 6.20 -0.18
CA ALA A 28 21.31 4.92 -0.68
C ALA A 28 22.31 3.78 -0.43
N ILE A 29 21.80 2.68 0.11
CA ILE A 29 22.58 1.45 0.36
C ILE A 29 22.47 0.52 -0.86
N GLY A 30 21.26 0.43 -1.43
CA GLY A 30 20.97 -0.42 -2.59
C GLY A 30 21.29 0.24 -3.93
N PRO A 31 21.03 -0.47 -5.03
CA PRO A 31 21.35 0.00 -6.37
C PRO A 31 20.54 1.23 -6.75
N ARG A 32 21.20 2.18 -7.43
CA ARG A 32 20.55 3.42 -7.87
C ARG A 32 19.38 3.16 -8.82
N SER A 33 19.44 2.12 -9.64
CA SER A 33 18.36 1.71 -10.54
C SER A 33 17.04 1.39 -9.80
N ALA A 34 17.09 1.03 -8.51
CA ALA A 34 15.88 0.83 -7.73
C ALA A 34 15.00 2.08 -7.67
N PHE A 35 15.58 3.29 -7.81
CA PHE A 35 14.83 4.55 -7.82
C PHE A 35 13.93 4.71 -9.06
N GLU A 36 14.04 3.88 -10.10
CA GLU A 36 13.06 3.82 -11.20
C GLU A 36 11.63 3.62 -10.68
N LYS A 37 11.47 2.94 -9.54
CA LYS A 37 10.17 2.76 -8.88
C LYS A 37 9.50 4.07 -8.46
N LEU A 38 10.25 5.16 -8.31
CA LEU A 38 9.69 6.48 -8.08
C LEU A 38 8.83 6.98 -9.24
N HIS A 39 9.10 6.57 -10.49
CA HIS A 39 8.24 6.89 -11.63
C HIS A 39 6.86 6.22 -11.51
N GLU A 40 6.78 5.00 -10.96
CA GLU A 40 5.50 4.34 -10.67
C GLU A 40 4.71 5.11 -9.60
N LEU A 41 5.38 5.57 -8.54
CA LEU A 41 4.75 6.40 -7.50
C LEU A 41 4.25 7.73 -8.06
N LEU A 42 5.01 8.37 -8.95
CA LEU A 42 4.57 9.59 -9.63
C LEU A 42 3.37 9.33 -10.56
N THR A 43 3.33 8.16 -11.20
CA THR A 43 2.18 7.75 -12.02
C THR A 43 0.94 7.50 -11.16
N ALA A 44 1.08 6.83 -10.01
CA ALA A 44 -0.02 6.68 -9.06
C ALA A 44 -0.51 8.04 -8.54
N ALA A 45 0.40 8.98 -8.26
CA ALA A 45 0.04 10.33 -7.85
C ALA A 45 -0.70 11.13 -8.97
N ASP A 46 -0.34 10.95 -10.26
CA ASP A 46 -1.11 11.50 -11.38
C ASP A 46 -2.52 10.90 -11.45
N MET A 47 -2.68 9.59 -11.20
CA MET A 47 -3.99 8.92 -11.13
C MET A 47 -4.84 9.51 -9.99
N ASP A 48 -4.25 9.75 -8.82
CA ASP A 48 -4.94 10.36 -7.67
C ASP A 48 -5.36 11.82 -7.95
N LEU A 49 -4.49 12.60 -8.59
CA LEU A 49 -4.80 13.98 -8.99
C LEU A 49 -5.91 14.04 -10.05
N ALA A 50 -5.93 13.09 -10.98
CA ALA A 50 -6.97 12.93 -11.97
C ALA A 50 -8.28 12.35 -11.41
N ARG A 51 -8.30 11.93 -10.13
CA ARG A 51 -9.43 11.25 -9.49
C ARG A 51 -9.92 10.05 -10.31
N MET A 52 -8.97 9.24 -10.80
CA MET A 52 -9.31 8.06 -11.59
C MET A 52 -10.15 7.08 -10.80
N THR A 53 -11.14 6.49 -11.46
CA THR A 53 -11.93 5.37 -10.94
C THR A 53 -11.46 4.05 -11.57
N TYR A 54 -11.75 2.95 -10.93
CA TYR A 54 -11.33 1.61 -11.33
C TYR A 54 -12.56 0.79 -11.67
N VAL A 55 -12.62 0.24 -12.87
CA VAL A 55 -13.79 -0.52 -13.32
C VAL A 55 -13.90 -1.84 -12.55
N ASN A 56 -12.78 -2.53 -12.33
CA ASN A 56 -12.75 -3.87 -11.75
C ASN A 56 -11.61 -4.05 -10.74
N PRO A 57 -11.60 -5.15 -9.95
CA PRO A 57 -10.56 -5.40 -8.95
C PRO A 57 -9.13 -5.48 -9.51
N ARG A 58 -8.95 -5.85 -10.80
CA ARG A 58 -7.63 -5.90 -11.43
C ARG A 58 -7.05 -4.51 -11.63
N GLU A 59 -7.88 -3.54 -12.00
CA GLU A 59 -7.46 -2.15 -12.17
C GLU A 59 -7.09 -1.51 -10.83
N LEU A 60 -7.91 -1.72 -9.78
CA LEU A 60 -7.56 -1.30 -8.44
C LEU A 60 -6.24 -1.93 -7.99
N ARG A 61 -6.05 -3.23 -8.23
CA ARG A 61 -4.81 -3.91 -7.88
C ARG A 61 -3.61 -3.33 -8.63
N ALA A 62 -3.76 -2.99 -9.92
CA ALA A 62 -2.70 -2.35 -10.71
C ALA A 62 -2.31 -0.98 -10.15
N TYR A 63 -3.27 -0.17 -9.71
CA TYR A 63 -3.01 1.07 -8.97
C TYR A 63 -2.27 0.80 -7.65
N CYS A 64 -2.73 -0.15 -6.83
CA CYS A 64 -2.07 -0.51 -5.58
C CYS A 64 -0.63 -1.03 -5.80
N ALA A 65 -0.37 -1.73 -6.91
CA ALA A 65 0.97 -2.17 -7.28
C ALA A 65 1.89 -0.99 -7.64
N ARG A 66 1.36 0.04 -8.33
CA ARG A 66 2.12 1.26 -8.66
C ARG A 66 2.39 2.15 -7.44
N SER A 67 1.47 2.20 -6.48
CA SER A 67 1.60 3.01 -5.26
C SER A 67 2.32 2.22 -4.14
N GLY A 68 1.60 1.39 -3.40
CA GLY A 68 2.15 0.62 -2.27
C GLY A 68 3.19 -0.43 -2.69
N GLY A 69 2.91 -1.15 -3.80
CA GLY A 69 3.81 -2.20 -4.30
C GLY A 69 5.17 -1.67 -4.73
N ALA A 70 5.20 -0.61 -5.55
CA ALA A 70 6.44 0.02 -6.01
C ALA A 70 7.26 0.60 -4.84
N LEU A 71 6.59 1.20 -3.85
CA LEU A 71 7.26 1.69 -2.64
C LEU A 71 7.89 0.55 -1.84
N ALA A 72 7.18 -0.56 -1.66
CA ALA A 72 7.69 -1.72 -0.94
C ALA A 72 8.87 -2.37 -1.67
N GLU A 73 8.82 -2.47 -3.01
CA GLU A 73 9.97 -2.93 -3.82
C GLU A 73 11.18 -2.01 -3.67
N LEU A 74 10.97 -0.69 -3.70
CA LEU A 74 12.04 0.28 -3.50
C LEU A 74 12.68 0.12 -2.11
N ILE A 75 11.86 0.02 -1.05
CA ILE A 75 12.36 -0.21 0.31
C ILE A 75 13.17 -1.52 0.38
N ALA A 76 12.63 -2.62 -0.15
CA ALA A 76 13.31 -3.91 -0.18
C ALA A 76 14.66 -3.85 -0.90
N SER A 77 14.71 -3.16 -2.05
CA SER A 77 15.95 -2.98 -2.82
C SER A 77 16.99 -2.14 -2.07
N GLN A 78 16.57 -1.19 -1.22
CA GLN A 78 17.49 -0.42 -0.39
C GLN A 78 17.96 -1.17 0.87
N LEU A 79 17.26 -2.22 1.26
CA LEU A 79 17.66 -3.09 2.37
C LEU A 79 18.60 -4.23 1.92
N ALA A 80 18.63 -4.55 0.65
CA ALA A 80 19.49 -5.59 0.08
C ALA A 80 20.93 -5.07 -0.02
N THR A 81 21.80 -5.48 0.92
CA THR A 81 23.17 -4.96 1.05
C THR A 81 24.16 -5.51 0.02
N GLU A 82 23.87 -6.65 -0.61
CA GLU A 82 24.83 -7.36 -1.48
C GLU A 82 24.42 -7.43 -2.96
N GLY A 83 23.55 -6.55 -3.45
CA GLY A 83 23.26 -6.55 -4.87
C GLY A 83 21.80 -6.46 -5.26
N VAL A 84 21.43 -7.11 -6.34
CA VAL A 84 20.09 -7.06 -6.91
C VAL A 84 19.16 -7.96 -6.11
N LEU A 85 18.02 -7.40 -5.69
CA LEU A 85 16.95 -8.16 -5.08
C LEU A 85 16.48 -9.27 -6.02
N ASP A 86 16.43 -10.52 -5.56
CA ASP A 86 15.94 -11.61 -6.38
C ASP A 86 14.46 -11.42 -6.72
N GLU A 87 14.05 -11.97 -7.85
CA GLU A 87 12.72 -11.76 -8.42
C GLU A 87 11.59 -12.23 -7.49
N GLN A 88 11.77 -13.34 -6.78
CA GLN A 88 10.74 -13.87 -5.89
C GLN A 88 10.57 -12.99 -4.64
N THR A 89 11.67 -12.50 -4.08
CA THR A 89 11.67 -11.55 -2.96
C THR A 89 11.08 -10.21 -3.40
N ARG A 90 11.37 -9.75 -4.62
CA ARG A 90 10.78 -8.55 -5.20
C ARG A 90 9.25 -8.68 -5.33
N ILE A 91 8.77 -9.81 -5.88
CA ILE A 91 7.33 -10.09 -5.99
C ILE A 91 6.67 -10.14 -4.61
N ALA A 92 7.31 -10.74 -3.62
CA ALA A 92 6.79 -10.80 -2.25
C ALA A 92 6.70 -9.39 -1.63
N ALA A 93 7.73 -8.55 -1.80
CA ALA A 93 7.70 -7.15 -1.35
C ALA A 93 6.55 -6.37 -2.01
N ASN A 94 6.38 -6.51 -3.34
CA ASN A 94 5.28 -5.87 -4.07
C ASN A 94 3.91 -6.28 -3.49
N LYS A 95 3.66 -7.57 -3.29
CA LYS A 95 2.41 -8.07 -2.70
C LYS A 95 2.14 -7.47 -1.32
N LEU A 96 3.15 -7.43 -0.43
CA LEU A 96 3.00 -6.80 0.88
C LEU A 96 2.58 -5.33 0.74
N GLY A 97 3.22 -4.59 -0.18
CA GLY A 97 2.87 -3.20 -0.47
C GLY A 97 1.46 -3.02 -1.03
N VAL A 98 1.02 -3.91 -1.93
CA VAL A 98 -0.36 -3.93 -2.46
C VAL A 98 -1.37 -4.13 -1.33
N GLY A 99 -1.15 -5.12 -0.46
CA GLY A 99 -2.04 -5.40 0.66
C GLY A 99 -2.10 -4.23 1.66
N ILE A 100 -0.98 -3.56 1.93
CA ILE A 100 -0.92 -2.33 2.75
C ILE A 100 -1.80 -1.25 2.13
N ARG A 101 -1.64 -0.96 0.83
CA ARG A 101 -2.43 0.08 0.16
C ARG A 101 -3.92 -0.24 0.13
N GLN A 102 -4.31 -1.48 -0.12
CA GLN A 102 -5.72 -1.90 -0.03
C GLN A 102 -6.30 -1.73 1.38
N ALA A 103 -5.52 -2.03 2.42
CA ALA A 103 -5.95 -1.81 3.80
C ALA A 103 -6.16 -0.33 4.13
N GLU A 104 -5.32 0.56 3.59
CA GLU A 104 -5.49 2.01 3.69
C GLU A 104 -6.77 2.49 3.00
N ILE A 105 -7.05 1.99 1.78
CA ILE A 105 -8.29 2.30 1.05
C ILE A 105 -9.53 1.91 1.86
N VAL A 106 -9.53 0.75 2.53
CA VAL A 106 -10.64 0.36 3.41
C VAL A 106 -10.75 1.28 4.62
N ARG A 107 -9.61 1.66 5.24
CA ARG A 107 -9.59 2.54 6.42
C ARG A 107 -10.07 3.96 6.10
N ASP A 108 -9.60 4.51 5.01
CA ASP A 108 -9.76 5.93 4.68
C ASP A 108 -10.94 6.18 3.71
N LEU A 109 -11.78 5.15 3.47
CA LEU A 109 -12.89 5.15 2.51
C LEU A 109 -13.69 6.47 2.48
N ARG A 110 -14.16 6.90 3.64
CA ARG A 110 -14.99 8.11 3.72
C ARG A 110 -14.21 9.38 3.42
N GLN A 111 -13.00 9.49 3.93
CA GLN A 111 -12.15 10.64 3.65
C GLN A 111 -11.82 10.74 2.16
N ASP A 112 -11.49 9.61 1.55
CA ASP A 112 -11.19 9.55 0.12
C ASP A 112 -12.43 9.93 -0.71
N ALA A 113 -13.62 9.40 -0.37
CA ALA A 113 -14.87 9.75 -1.04
C ALA A 113 -15.22 11.24 -0.87
N HIS A 114 -15.03 11.80 0.34
CA HIS A 114 -15.23 13.23 0.62
C HIS A 114 -14.31 14.11 -0.25
N ASP A 115 -13.07 13.66 -0.48
CA ASP A 115 -12.10 14.33 -1.35
C ASP A 115 -12.35 14.06 -2.85
N GLY A 116 -13.42 13.34 -3.17
CA GLY A 116 -13.83 12.98 -4.54
C GLY A 116 -12.99 11.86 -5.15
N ARG A 117 -12.39 10.98 -4.34
CA ARG A 117 -11.65 9.81 -4.79
C ARG A 117 -12.44 8.54 -4.53
N ILE A 118 -12.67 7.76 -5.57
CA ILE A 118 -13.38 6.48 -5.49
C ILE A 118 -12.42 5.38 -5.91
N TYR A 119 -11.89 4.66 -4.91
CA TYR A 119 -10.97 3.53 -5.16
C TYR A 119 -11.69 2.20 -5.32
N LEU A 120 -12.88 2.03 -4.72
CA LEU A 120 -13.61 0.76 -4.81
C LEU A 120 -14.03 0.49 -6.26
N PRO A 121 -13.85 -0.76 -6.77
CA PRO A 121 -14.18 -1.11 -8.15
C PRO A 121 -15.65 -0.89 -8.45
N LEU A 122 -15.93 -0.24 -9.58
CA LEU A 122 -17.29 0.17 -9.96
C LEU A 122 -18.20 -1.04 -10.24
N ASP A 123 -17.67 -2.11 -10.84
CA ASP A 123 -18.41 -3.36 -11.09
C ASP A 123 -18.83 -4.06 -9.77
N VAL A 124 -17.95 -4.03 -8.76
CA VAL A 124 -18.26 -4.59 -7.45
C VAL A 124 -19.30 -3.73 -6.73
N LEU A 125 -19.21 -2.40 -6.82
CA LEU A 125 -20.23 -1.49 -6.26
C LEU A 125 -21.59 -1.76 -6.91
N GLU A 126 -21.63 -1.86 -8.24
CA GLU A 126 -22.86 -2.14 -9.00
C GLU A 126 -23.44 -3.51 -8.65
N GLN A 127 -22.62 -4.55 -8.60
CA GLN A 127 -23.02 -5.93 -8.23
C GLN A 127 -23.72 -5.97 -6.87
N HIS A 128 -23.28 -5.12 -5.94
CA HIS A 128 -23.88 -5.03 -4.61
C HIS A 128 -24.89 -3.86 -4.45
N SER A 129 -25.31 -3.24 -5.57
CA SER A 129 -26.25 -2.11 -5.56
C SER A 129 -25.83 -0.97 -4.63
N VAL A 130 -24.52 -0.68 -4.57
CA VAL A 130 -23.95 0.44 -3.83
C VAL A 130 -23.67 1.58 -4.82
N ARG A 131 -24.23 2.75 -4.56
CA ARG A 131 -23.95 3.94 -5.35
C ARG A 131 -22.71 4.68 -4.83
N PRO A 132 -21.90 5.30 -5.70
CA PRO A 132 -20.71 6.06 -5.28
C PRO A 132 -20.98 7.12 -4.22
N GLU A 133 -22.16 7.77 -4.25
CA GLU A 133 -22.57 8.79 -3.28
C GLU A 133 -22.80 8.22 -1.87
N GLU A 134 -22.89 6.90 -1.72
CA GLU A 134 -23.03 6.25 -0.42
C GLU A 134 -21.70 6.18 0.34
N LEU A 135 -20.58 6.29 -0.36
CA LEU A 135 -19.24 6.14 0.25
C LEU A 135 -18.88 7.31 1.19
N ASP A 136 -19.46 8.51 0.98
CA ASP A 136 -19.26 9.68 1.85
C ASP A 136 -20.33 9.79 2.98
N LYS A 137 -21.28 8.87 3.06
CA LYS A 137 -22.31 8.89 4.11
C LYS A 137 -21.71 8.50 5.46
N ARG A 138 -22.37 8.94 6.54
CA ARG A 138 -21.99 8.61 7.93
C ARG A 138 -22.32 7.16 8.34
N GLU A 139 -23.08 6.45 7.52
CA GLU A 139 -23.48 5.06 7.80
C GLU A 139 -23.01 4.13 6.70
N VAL A 140 -22.46 3.00 7.09
CA VAL A 140 -22.06 1.93 6.16
C VAL A 140 -23.24 0.97 6.00
N SER A 141 -23.86 0.96 4.80
CA SER A 141 -24.97 0.04 4.48
C SER A 141 -24.51 -1.43 4.53
N ALA A 142 -25.44 -2.37 4.65
CA ALA A 142 -25.13 -3.80 4.62
C ALA A 142 -24.44 -4.19 3.30
N ASN A 143 -24.88 -3.63 2.19
CA ASN A 143 -24.28 -3.87 0.87
C ASN A 143 -22.85 -3.33 0.78
N LEU A 144 -22.61 -2.09 1.21
CA LEU A 144 -21.25 -1.52 1.25
C LEU A 144 -20.34 -2.33 2.18
N ARG A 145 -20.86 -2.83 3.29
CA ARG A 145 -20.10 -3.72 4.19
C ARG A 145 -19.63 -4.98 3.48
N THR A 146 -20.47 -5.57 2.63
CA THR A 146 -20.08 -6.74 1.82
C THR A 146 -18.98 -6.41 0.83
N VAL A 147 -19.03 -5.26 0.16
CA VAL A 147 -17.94 -4.77 -0.70
C VAL A 147 -16.63 -4.62 0.09
N LEU A 148 -16.68 -3.99 1.26
CA LEU A 148 -15.49 -3.81 2.10
C LEU A 148 -14.91 -5.14 2.61
N GLN A 149 -15.76 -6.16 2.84
CA GLN A 149 -15.31 -7.51 3.18
C GLN A 149 -14.52 -8.16 2.03
N GLN A 150 -14.95 -7.98 0.79
CA GLN A 150 -14.22 -8.50 -0.38
C GLN A 150 -12.85 -7.83 -0.53
N VAL A 151 -12.78 -6.50 -0.42
CA VAL A 151 -11.50 -5.77 -0.49
C VAL A 151 -10.59 -6.15 0.68
N LYS A 152 -11.13 -6.27 1.91
CA LYS A 152 -10.39 -6.79 3.06
C LYS A 152 -9.80 -8.16 2.78
N HIS A 153 -10.57 -9.08 2.21
CA HIS A 153 -10.11 -10.45 1.92
C HIS A 153 -8.93 -10.43 0.96
N ALA A 154 -9.04 -9.71 -0.16
CA ALA A 154 -7.95 -9.54 -1.12
C ALA A 154 -6.69 -8.92 -0.47
N ALA A 155 -6.87 -7.88 0.36
CA ALA A 155 -5.76 -7.27 1.10
C ALA A 155 -5.08 -8.28 2.04
N GLN A 156 -5.86 -9.11 2.75
CA GLN A 156 -5.31 -10.09 3.68
C GLN A 156 -4.53 -11.22 2.99
N GLU A 157 -4.92 -11.63 1.79
CA GLU A 157 -4.15 -12.58 0.98
C GLU A 157 -2.77 -12.02 0.65
N ASP A 158 -2.70 -10.75 0.23
CA ASP A 158 -1.43 -10.07 -0.06
C ASP A 158 -0.58 -9.83 1.21
N LEU A 159 -1.20 -9.38 2.32
CA LEU A 159 -0.51 -9.15 3.60
C LEU A 159 0.06 -10.43 4.23
N LYS A 160 -0.52 -11.60 3.90
CA LYS A 160 -0.07 -12.92 4.37
C LYS A 160 0.78 -13.65 3.33
N THR A 161 1.31 -12.93 2.33
CA THR A 161 2.12 -13.58 1.31
C THR A 161 3.26 -14.40 1.89
N ARG A 162 3.46 -15.61 1.35
CA ARG A 162 4.57 -16.46 1.76
C ARG A 162 5.87 -15.90 1.19
N LEU A 163 6.90 -15.80 2.04
CA LEU A 163 8.22 -15.36 1.62
C LEU A 163 9.04 -16.55 1.08
N PRO A 164 9.90 -16.31 0.07
CA PRO A 164 10.57 -17.39 -0.65
C PRO A 164 11.66 -18.08 0.17
N SER A 165 12.35 -17.37 1.06
CA SER A 165 13.49 -17.89 1.83
C SER A 165 13.59 -17.25 3.22
N ASP A 166 14.51 -17.76 4.06
CA ASP A 166 14.79 -17.19 5.36
C ASP A 166 15.52 -15.85 5.24
N GLU A 167 16.36 -15.68 4.21
CA GLU A 167 17.00 -14.41 3.88
C GLU A 167 15.96 -13.35 3.51
N ALA A 168 14.99 -13.71 2.66
CA ALA A 168 13.88 -12.82 2.33
C ALA A 168 13.04 -12.47 3.57
N HIS A 169 12.87 -13.42 4.50
CA HIS A 169 12.16 -13.20 5.75
C HIS A 169 12.86 -12.16 6.63
N GLU A 170 14.17 -12.20 6.73
CA GLU A 170 14.96 -11.22 7.49
C GLU A 170 15.03 -9.88 6.76
N LEU A 171 15.30 -9.88 5.46
CA LEU A 171 15.38 -8.67 4.63
C LEU A 171 14.08 -7.87 4.67
N LEU A 172 12.94 -8.54 4.49
CA LEU A 172 11.63 -7.90 4.44
C LEU A 172 11.01 -7.68 5.83
N ARG A 173 11.77 -7.83 6.93
CA ARG A 173 11.27 -7.63 8.30
C ARG A 173 10.53 -6.30 8.49
N PRO A 174 11.01 -5.14 8.03
CA PRO A 174 10.26 -3.87 8.16
C PRO A 174 8.92 -3.91 7.43
N LEU A 175 8.86 -4.47 6.22
CA LEU A 175 7.62 -4.60 5.45
C LEU A 175 6.66 -5.60 6.09
N ARG A 176 7.15 -6.69 6.67
CA ARG A 176 6.35 -7.67 7.43
C ARG A 176 5.70 -7.03 8.66
N VAL A 177 6.46 -6.19 9.38
CA VAL A 177 5.92 -5.44 10.53
C VAL A 177 4.78 -4.52 10.08
N LEU A 178 4.98 -3.77 9.00
CA LEU A 178 3.93 -2.92 8.42
C LEU A 178 2.71 -3.74 7.97
N ALA A 179 2.93 -4.88 7.31
CA ALA A 179 1.87 -5.78 6.89
C ALA A 179 1.07 -6.34 8.08
N ALA A 180 1.76 -6.74 9.16
CA ALA A 180 1.12 -7.22 10.39
C ALA A 180 0.28 -6.12 11.07
N LEU A 181 0.74 -4.88 11.07
CA LEU A 181 -0.03 -3.73 11.58
C LEU A 181 -1.29 -3.50 10.74
N HIS A 182 -1.19 -3.52 9.42
CA HIS A 182 -2.34 -3.33 8.53
C HIS A 182 -3.32 -4.52 8.58
N HIS A 183 -2.80 -5.75 8.74
CA HIS A 183 -3.65 -6.90 9.01
C HIS A 183 -4.43 -6.74 10.32
N GLY A 184 -3.76 -6.32 11.42
CA GLY A 184 -4.42 -6.04 12.70
C GLY A 184 -5.47 -4.91 12.59
N LEU A 185 -5.16 -3.88 11.80
CA LEU A 185 -6.10 -2.79 11.51
C LEU A 185 -7.36 -3.30 10.79
N LEU A 186 -7.22 -4.11 9.74
CA LEU A 186 -8.34 -4.71 9.02
C LEU A 186 -9.21 -5.60 9.93
N GLU A 187 -8.58 -6.37 10.85
CA GLU A 187 -9.32 -7.16 11.84
C GLU A 187 -10.12 -6.26 12.80
N ARG A 188 -9.53 -5.13 13.23
CA ARG A 188 -10.23 -4.16 14.08
C ARG A 188 -11.40 -3.49 13.35
N ILE A 189 -11.22 -3.13 12.07
CA ILE A 189 -12.29 -2.59 11.23
C ILE A 189 -13.43 -3.60 11.13
N ALA A 190 -13.14 -4.88 10.87
CA ALA A 190 -14.13 -5.93 10.79
C ALA A 190 -14.88 -6.14 12.12
N LYS A 191 -14.17 -6.15 13.26
CA LYS A 191 -14.78 -6.25 14.61
C LYS A 191 -15.71 -5.08 14.92
N ARG A 192 -15.49 -3.90 14.31
CA ARG A 192 -16.37 -2.73 14.40
C ARG A 192 -17.40 -2.68 13.27
N THR A 193 -17.71 -3.84 12.68
CA THR A 193 -18.73 -3.94 11.61
C THR A 193 -18.47 -3.00 10.42
N TYR A 194 -17.18 -2.72 10.12
CA TYR A 194 -16.75 -1.80 9.07
C TYR A 194 -17.24 -0.37 9.24
N ASP A 195 -17.46 0.08 10.46
CA ASP A 195 -17.85 1.46 10.74
C ASP A 195 -16.68 2.45 10.55
N VAL A 196 -16.19 2.53 9.31
CA VAL A 196 -15.16 3.49 8.88
C VAL A 196 -15.74 4.87 8.57
N ALA A 197 -17.06 5.00 8.64
CA ALA A 197 -17.77 6.21 8.29
C ALA A 197 -17.93 7.17 9.48
N THR A 198 -18.12 6.67 10.71
CA THR A 198 -18.33 7.52 11.89
C THR A 198 -17.03 8.05 12.48
N ALA A 199 -15.98 7.25 12.46
CA ALA A 199 -14.64 7.65 12.95
C ALA A 199 -13.54 6.87 12.25
N ARG A 200 -12.39 7.50 12.09
CA ARG A 200 -11.19 6.80 11.61
C ARG A 200 -10.79 5.73 12.63
N ILE A 201 -10.83 4.47 12.18
CA ILE A 201 -10.41 3.33 13.00
C ILE A 201 -8.89 3.21 12.91
N ASP A 202 -8.24 3.11 14.06
CA ASP A 202 -6.79 2.87 14.15
C ASP A 202 -6.48 1.86 15.27
N LEU A 203 -5.29 1.28 15.24
CA LEU A 203 -4.77 0.44 16.30
C LEU A 203 -4.45 1.27 17.54
N GLY A 204 -4.66 0.70 18.71
CA GLY A 204 -4.38 1.37 19.99
C GLY A 204 -2.89 1.62 20.23
N PRO A 205 -2.57 2.55 21.15
CA PRO A 205 -1.17 2.93 21.43
C PRO A 205 -0.33 1.79 22.02
N ILE A 206 -0.93 0.80 22.66
CA ILE A 206 -0.26 -0.40 23.19
C ILE A 206 -0.23 -1.51 22.14
N GLU A 207 -1.27 -1.60 21.32
CA GLU A 207 -1.43 -2.66 20.32
C GLU A 207 -0.41 -2.55 19.17
N LYS A 208 -0.16 -1.33 18.69
CA LYS A 208 0.85 -1.07 17.63
C LYS A 208 2.24 -1.60 18.02
N PRO A 209 2.86 -1.17 19.13
CA PRO A 209 4.17 -1.67 19.51
C PRO A 209 4.18 -3.17 19.84
N TRP A 210 3.09 -3.71 20.38
CA TRP A 210 2.97 -5.15 20.63
C TRP A 210 2.98 -5.98 19.33
N ILE A 211 2.19 -5.60 18.34
CA ILE A 211 2.17 -6.28 17.04
C ILE A 211 3.55 -6.16 16.37
N ALA A 212 4.13 -4.96 16.35
CA ALA A 212 5.44 -4.71 15.76
C ALA A 212 6.53 -5.55 16.43
N TRP A 213 6.58 -5.57 17.75
CA TRP A 213 7.54 -6.33 18.51
C TRP A 213 7.41 -7.84 18.28
N ARG A 214 6.18 -8.36 18.32
CA ARG A 214 5.90 -9.78 18.08
C ARG A 214 6.33 -10.20 16.68
N GLU A 215 5.98 -9.40 15.66
CA GLU A 215 6.33 -9.73 14.28
C GLU A 215 7.84 -9.58 14.01
N ALA A 216 8.49 -8.58 14.58
CA ALA A 216 9.93 -8.39 14.44
C ALA A 216 10.75 -9.56 15.02
N ARG A 217 10.23 -10.25 16.05
CA ARG A 217 10.87 -11.40 16.69
C ARG A 217 10.44 -12.76 16.13
N ARG A 218 9.46 -12.76 15.22
CA ARG A 218 8.97 -14.00 14.61
C ARG A 218 10.06 -14.58 13.71
N ARG A 219 10.63 -15.70 14.15
CA ARG A 219 11.45 -16.58 13.31
C ARG A 219 10.51 -17.47 12.50
N ARG A 220 10.97 -17.93 11.34
CA ARG A 220 10.20 -18.84 10.49
C ARG A 220 9.98 -20.19 11.17
#